data_badec09134549e0e483e8254f650a03e
#
_entry.id   badec09134549e0e483e8254f650a03e
#
_cell.length_a   1.000
_cell.length_b   1.000
_cell.length_c   1.000
_cell.angle_alpha   90.00
_cell.angle_beta   90.00
_cell.angle_gamma   90.00
#
_symmetry.space_group_name_H-M   'P 1'
#
loop_
_entity.id
_entity.type
_entity.pdbx_description
1 polymer ?
#
loop_
_entity_poly.entity_id
_entity_poly.type
_entity_poly.pdbx_seq_one_letter_code
_entity_poly.pdbx_strand_id
1 'polypeptide(L)'
;LDKISKHMLEDIEKKIVDFQANFDDSEMEPTVLPARLPNLLLNGSDGIAVGMATRIPPHNLTEVAGAIRLHVDTILKESKDSSGIPNIPLEEYMQHVKGPDFPTGATIHGIDGIVDMYSTGKGRFHVRSKCDVQDDNSGKKIIVHEIPYQVKKSDMLVHIAELVSKEVVTGIRDIRDESSKEGIRVVIEVKSNSDPHAVL
;
A
#
# COMPACT_ATOMS: atom_id res chain seq x y z
N LEU A 1 10.69 -8.02 -18.53
CA LEU A 1 10.68 -6.86 -17.61
C LEU A 1 9.83 -5.75 -18.19
N ASP A 2 9.05 -5.10 -17.34
CA ASP A 2 8.28 -3.91 -17.72
C ASP A 2 9.23 -2.75 -18.10
N LYS A 3 8.74 -1.81 -18.92
CA LYS A 3 9.55 -0.66 -19.39
C LYS A 3 10.08 0.19 -18.23
N ILE A 4 9.30 0.33 -17.16
CA ILE A 4 9.68 1.10 -15.97
C ILE A 4 10.89 0.49 -15.25
N SER A 5 11.10 -0.82 -15.33
CA SER A 5 12.24 -1.50 -14.70
C SER A 5 13.59 -1.04 -15.24
N LYS A 6 13.64 -0.46 -16.45
CA LYS A 6 14.86 0.11 -17.02
C LYS A 6 15.40 1.26 -16.20
N HIS A 7 14.51 2.04 -15.57
CA HIS A 7 14.91 3.16 -14.72
C HIS A 7 15.62 2.74 -13.42
N MET A 8 15.57 1.46 -13.07
CA MET A 8 16.33 0.93 -11.92
C MET A 8 17.81 0.74 -12.23
N LEU A 9 18.17 0.53 -13.50
CA LEU A 9 19.53 0.24 -13.95
C LEU A 9 20.13 1.40 -14.78
N GLU A 10 19.37 2.47 -14.98
CA GLU A 10 19.82 3.59 -15.80
C GLU A 10 21.06 4.24 -15.18
N ASP A 11 22.06 4.51 -16.02
CA ASP A 11 23.33 5.10 -15.62
C ASP A 11 24.25 4.20 -14.75
N ILE A 12 23.97 2.91 -14.62
CA ILE A 12 24.80 1.97 -13.84
C ILE A 12 26.27 1.97 -14.30
N GLU A 13 26.49 2.15 -15.61
CA GLU A 13 27.82 2.20 -16.24
C GLU A 13 28.62 3.47 -15.88
N LYS A 14 27.93 4.50 -15.35
CA LYS A 14 28.57 5.76 -14.97
C LYS A 14 29.24 5.72 -13.60
N LYS A 15 29.27 4.56 -12.94
CA LYS A 15 29.85 4.36 -11.61
C LYS A 15 29.32 5.33 -10.55
N ILE A 16 28.01 5.56 -10.57
CA ILE A 16 27.31 6.43 -9.61
C ILE A 16 26.94 5.71 -8.32
N VAL A 17 27.20 4.41 -8.25
CA VAL A 17 27.03 3.54 -7.09
C VAL A 17 28.30 2.73 -6.87
N ASP A 18 28.52 2.25 -5.64
CA ASP A 18 29.64 1.39 -5.30
C ASP A 18 29.41 -0.03 -5.80
N PHE A 19 30.51 -0.70 -6.15
CA PHE A 19 30.53 -2.09 -6.60
C PHE A 19 31.32 -2.96 -5.62
N GLN A 20 30.88 -4.18 -5.45
CA GLN A 20 31.54 -5.23 -4.67
C GLN A 20 31.68 -6.50 -5.49
N ALA A 21 32.57 -7.42 -5.07
CA ALA A 21 32.62 -8.75 -5.66
C ALA A 21 31.33 -9.53 -5.35
N ASN A 22 30.88 -10.34 -6.31
CA ASN A 22 29.79 -11.28 -6.10
C ASN A 22 30.23 -12.45 -5.20
N PHE A 23 29.32 -13.40 -4.93
CA PHE A 23 29.55 -14.49 -3.98
C PHE A 23 30.80 -15.36 -4.29
N ASP A 24 31.17 -15.53 -5.54
CA ASP A 24 32.30 -16.37 -5.98
C ASP A 24 33.50 -15.55 -6.49
N ASP A 25 33.52 -14.25 -6.25
CA ASP A 25 34.53 -13.29 -6.70
C ASP A 25 34.80 -13.28 -8.21
N SER A 26 33.90 -13.83 -9.01
CA SER A 26 34.05 -13.91 -10.47
C SER A 26 33.69 -12.62 -11.20
N GLU A 27 32.76 -11.84 -10.63
CA GLU A 27 32.22 -10.61 -11.24
C GLU A 27 32.00 -9.52 -10.19
N MET A 28 31.91 -8.28 -10.64
CA MET A 28 31.57 -7.14 -9.80
C MET A 28 30.07 -6.82 -9.89
N GLU A 29 29.39 -6.70 -8.77
CA GLU A 29 27.99 -6.32 -8.69
C GLU A 29 27.80 -4.99 -7.95
N PRO A 30 26.77 -4.20 -8.30
CA PRO A 30 26.50 -2.97 -7.59
C PRO A 30 25.96 -3.27 -6.18
N THR A 31 26.43 -2.52 -5.18
CA THR A 31 25.93 -2.64 -3.79
C THR A 31 24.47 -2.21 -3.66
N VAL A 32 24.04 -1.25 -4.49
CA VAL A 32 22.66 -0.77 -4.62
C VAL A 32 22.39 -0.44 -6.09
N LEU A 33 21.13 -0.51 -6.50
CA LEU A 33 20.75 -0.11 -7.86
C LEU A 33 20.66 1.43 -7.96
N PRO A 34 21.16 2.04 -9.06
CA PRO A 34 21.10 3.48 -9.31
C PRO A 34 19.70 3.93 -9.75
N ALA A 35 18.67 3.54 -8.99
CA ALA A 35 17.30 3.76 -9.36
C ALA A 35 16.94 5.25 -9.43
N ARG A 36 16.37 5.70 -10.55
CA ARG A 36 15.86 7.08 -10.71
C ARG A 36 14.59 7.37 -9.92
N LEU A 37 13.87 6.32 -9.55
CA LEU A 37 12.63 6.42 -8.77
C LEU A 37 12.87 5.90 -7.36
N PRO A 38 12.24 6.48 -6.34
CA PRO A 38 12.36 6.03 -4.95
C PRO A 38 11.55 4.73 -4.73
N ASN A 39 12.00 3.63 -5.34
CA ASN A 39 11.26 2.37 -5.43
C ASN A 39 10.87 1.78 -4.07
N LEU A 40 11.71 1.97 -3.03
CA LEU A 40 11.39 1.50 -1.70
C LEU A 40 10.06 2.09 -1.17
N LEU A 41 9.82 3.36 -1.42
CA LEU A 41 8.58 4.02 -1.02
C LEU A 41 7.44 3.79 -2.00
N LEU A 42 7.73 3.74 -3.31
CA LEU A 42 6.71 3.57 -4.33
C LEU A 42 6.08 2.18 -4.32
N ASN A 43 6.92 1.14 -4.27
CA ASN A 43 6.47 -0.25 -4.33
C ASN A 43 6.28 -0.85 -2.93
N GLY A 44 6.85 -0.21 -1.91
CA GLY A 44 6.96 -0.79 -0.59
C GLY A 44 7.95 -1.96 -0.54
N SER A 45 8.03 -2.59 0.60
CA SER A 45 8.85 -3.77 0.83
C SER A 45 8.21 -4.66 1.89
N ASP A 46 8.19 -5.96 1.64
CA ASP A 46 7.75 -6.96 2.61
C ASP A 46 8.83 -8.04 2.68
N GLY A 47 9.37 -8.28 3.86
CA GLY A 47 10.44 -9.23 4.05
C GLY A 47 10.55 -9.71 5.48
N ILE A 48 10.93 -10.99 5.61
CA ILE A 48 11.14 -11.65 6.89
C ILE A 48 12.62 -12.03 6.99
N ALA A 49 13.29 -11.53 8.03
CA ALA A 49 14.65 -11.89 8.37
C ALA A 49 14.69 -12.55 9.76
N VAL A 50 15.86 -13.09 10.14
CA VAL A 50 16.02 -13.65 11.48
C VAL A 50 15.99 -12.54 12.52
N GLY A 51 15.03 -12.60 13.44
CA GLY A 51 14.86 -11.62 14.51
C GLY A 51 14.19 -10.31 14.14
N MET A 52 13.88 -10.07 12.85
CA MET A 52 13.17 -8.88 12.42
C MET A 52 12.35 -9.12 11.16
N ALA A 53 11.32 -8.29 10.96
CA ALA A 53 10.55 -8.25 9.72
C ALA A 53 10.36 -6.79 9.30
N THR A 54 10.26 -6.57 8.00
CA THR A 54 9.91 -5.26 7.46
C THR A 54 8.61 -5.36 6.68
N ARG A 55 7.79 -4.31 6.77
CA ARG A 55 6.57 -4.17 5.98
C ARG A 55 6.35 -2.70 5.69
N ILE A 56 6.90 -2.23 4.58
CA ILE A 56 6.76 -0.87 4.10
C ILE A 56 5.65 -0.86 3.05
N PRO A 57 4.56 -0.10 3.26
CA PRO A 57 3.50 -0.01 2.27
C PRO A 57 3.91 0.82 1.05
N PRO A 58 3.28 0.63 -0.12
CA PRO A 58 3.48 1.46 -1.29
C PRO A 58 2.89 2.86 -1.11
N HIS A 59 3.43 3.84 -1.85
CA HIS A 59 3.02 5.24 -1.80
C HIS A 59 2.83 5.82 -3.20
N ASN A 60 2.13 6.93 -3.28
CA ASN A 60 1.91 7.66 -4.53
C ASN A 60 3.18 8.39 -4.99
N LEU A 61 3.53 8.23 -6.27
CA LEU A 61 4.73 8.84 -6.86
C LEU A 61 4.73 10.37 -6.73
N THR A 62 3.59 11.02 -7.00
CA THR A 62 3.49 12.48 -6.97
C THR A 62 3.67 13.00 -5.55
N GLU A 63 3.09 12.32 -4.57
CA GLU A 63 3.21 12.67 -3.15
C GLU A 63 4.65 12.51 -2.67
N VAL A 64 5.29 11.37 -2.98
CA VAL A 64 6.69 11.12 -2.62
C VAL A 64 7.63 12.11 -3.30
N ALA A 65 7.41 12.42 -4.58
CA ALA A 65 8.19 13.43 -5.29
C ALA A 65 8.05 14.84 -4.66
N GLY A 66 6.85 15.19 -4.18
CA GLY A 66 6.60 16.41 -3.43
C GLY A 66 7.41 16.47 -2.13
N ALA A 67 7.43 15.38 -1.37
CA ALA A 67 8.22 15.28 -0.13
C ALA A 67 9.73 15.35 -0.38
N ILE A 68 10.22 14.68 -1.43
CA ILE A 68 11.63 14.74 -1.84
C ILE A 68 12.00 16.18 -2.21
N ARG A 69 11.14 16.85 -2.99
CA ARG A 69 11.38 18.25 -3.38
C ARG A 69 11.46 19.18 -2.16
N LEU A 70 10.52 19.05 -1.22
CA LEU A 70 10.58 19.79 0.05
C LEU A 70 11.92 19.57 0.76
N HIS A 71 12.36 18.31 0.86
CA HIS A 71 13.62 17.94 1.50
C HIS A 71 14.83 18.61 0.82
N VAL A 72 14.92 18.51 -0.51
CA VAL A 72 16.02 19.09 -1.29
C VAL A 72 15.99 20.62 -1.24
N ASP A 73 14.83 21.24 -1.37
CA ASP A 73 14.68 22.70 -1.30
C ASP A 73 15.12 23.25 0.08
N THR A 74 14.88 22.49 1.15
CA THR A 74 15.32 22.84 2.50
C THR A 74 16.82 22.70 2.65
N ILE A 75 17.43 21.62 2.18
CA ILE A 75 18.91 21.48 2.15
C ILE A 75 19.56 22.65 1.41
N LEU A 76 19.04 23.03 0.25
CA LEU A 76 19.59 24.12 -0.55
C LEU A 76 19.49 25.48 0.15
N LYS A 77 18.48 25.70 1.00
CA LYS A 77 18.30 26.91 1.80
C LYS A 77 19.20 26.94 3.04
N GLU A 78 19.36 25.79 3.69
CA GLU A 78 20.10 25.64 4.95
C GLU A 78 21.60 25.34 4.74
N SER A 79 22.07 25.13 3.51
CA SER A 79 23.39 24.61 3.14
C SER A 79 24.59 25.49 3.57
N LYS A 80 24.44 26.29 4.61
CA LYS A 80 25.54 26.97 5.30
C LYS A 80 26.06 26.23 6.53
N ASP A 81 25.37 25.15 6.97
CA ASP A 81 25.77 24.34 8.13
C ASP A 81 25.90 22.88 7.74
N SER A 82 26.98 22.28 8.19
CA SER A 82 27.64 21.07 7.67
C SER A 82 27.03 19.73 8.11
N SER A 83 25.81 19.63 8.58
CA SER A 83 25.21 18.34 9.02
C SER A 83 24.45 17.57 7.94
N GLY A 84 24.12 18.20 6.82
CA GLY A 84 23.56 17.53 5.63
C GLY A 84 22.14 17.00 5.74
N ILE A 85 21.55 16.93 6.92
CA ILE A 85 20.18 16.46 7.15
C ILE A 85 19.32 17.62 7.66
N PRO A 86 18.36 18.13 6.89
CA PRO A 86 17.48 19.21 7.33
C PRO A 86 16.54 18.73 8.44
N ASN A 87 16.31 19.58 9.42
CA ASN A 87 15.35 19.31 10.49
C ASN A 87 13.94 19.76 10.06
N ILE A 88 13.27 18.93 9.25
CA ILE A 88 11.92 19.18 8.77
C ILE A 88 10.93 18.42 9.67
N PRO A 89 9.95 19.08 10.28
CA PRO A 89 8.90 18.40 11.06
C PRO A 89 8.12 17.39 10.20
N LEU A 90 7.69 16.29 10.83
CA LEU A 90 6.93 15.24 10.14
C LEU A 90 5.65 15.79 9.50
N GLU A 91 5.00 16.74 10.16
CA GLU A 91 3.77 17.38 9.70
C GLU A 91 3.94 18.07 8.34
N GLU A 92 5.12 18.62 8.05
CA GLU A 92 5.40 19.24 6.76
C GLU A 92 5.54 18.17 5.66
N TYR A 93 6.20 17.04 5.94
CA TYR A 93 6.23 15.93 5.00
C TYR A 93 4.83 15.36 4.74
N MET A 94 4.00 15.27 5.77
CA MET A 94 2.64 14.75 5.67
C MET A 94 1.67 15.68 4.93
N GLN A 95 2.04 16.94 4.68
CA GLN A 95 1.30 17.79 3.73
C GLN A 95 1.42 17.27 2.29
N HIS A 96 2.52 16.60 1.96
CA HIS A 96 2.77 16.00 0.66
C HIS A 96 2.37 14.53 0.63
N VAL A 97 2.83 13.72 1.60
CA VAL A 97 2.55 12.29 1.71
C VAL A 97 1.52 12.07 2.82
N LYS A 98 0.27 11.89 2.42
CA LYS A 98 -0.84 11.75 3.38
C LYS A 98 -0.91 10.38 4.02
N GLY A 99 -0.36 9.36 3.36
CA GLY A 99 -0.39 7.99 3.81
C GLY A 99 -0.02 7.01 2.68
N PRO A 100 -0.09 5.70 2.95
CA PRO A 100 0.07 4.68 1.92
C PRO A 100 -0.96 4.84 0.80
N ASP A 101 -0.55 4.48 -0.42
CA ASP A 101 -1.41 4.43 -1.61
C ASP A 101 -1.32 3.03 -2.22
N PHE A 102 -2.38 2.25 -2.06
CA PHE A 102 -2.40 0.86 -2.50
C PHE A 102 -2.89 0.74 -3.95
N PRO A 103 -2.22 -0.05 -4.80
CA PRO A 103 -2.61 -0.23 -6.20
C PRO A 103 -3.99 -0.89 -6.37
N THR A 104 -4.49 -1.53 -5.32
CA THR A 104 -5.82 -2.17 -5.30
C THR A 104 -6.93 -1.25 -4.78
N GLY A 105 -6.62 0.03 -4.49
CA GLY A 105 -7.56 0.98 -3.90
C GLY A 105 -7.88 0.66 -2.44
N ALA A 106 -9.15 0.65 -2.11
CA ALA A 106 -9.67 0.51 -0.74
C ALA A 106 -9.54 1.80 0.10
N THR A 107 -10.00 1.78 1.33
CA THR A 107 -10.00 2.95 2.22
C THR A 107 -9.20 2.67 3.47
N ILE A 108 -8.28 3.58 3.83
CA ILE A 108 -7.49 3.47 5.05
C ILE A 108 -8.20 4.19 6.19
N HIS A 109 -8.27 3.55 7.34
CA HIS A 109 -8.81 4.09 8.59
C HIS A 109 -7.76 4.01 9.70
N GLY A 110 -7.54 5.12 10.41
CA GLY A 110 -6.59 5.21 11.53
C GLY A 110 -5.39 6.10 11.20
N ILE A 111 -5.64 7.42 11.14
CA ILE A 111 -4.60 8.42 10.84
C ILE A 111 -3.48 8.39 11.89
N ASP A 112 -3.80 8.18 13.16
CA ASP A 112 -2.81 8.11 14.23
C ASP A 112 -1.79 6.99 13.97
N GLY A 113 -2.27 5.82 13.49
CA GLY A 113 -1.38 4.73 13.12
C GLY A 113 -0.48 5.04 11.92
N ILE A 114 -0.90 5.94 11.00
CA ILE A 114 -0.06 6.42 9.90
C ILE A 114 1.02 7.37 10.44
N VAL A 115 0.65 8.28 11.33
CA VAL A 115 1.60 9.19 12.01
C VAL A 115 2.63 8.40 12.81
N ASP A 116 2.19 7.41 13.58
CA ASP A 116 3.07 6.52 14.34
C ASP A 116 4.03 5.75 13.41
N MET A 117 3.53 5.24 12.28
CA MET A 117 4.35 4.54 11.29
C MET A 117 5.46 5.44 10.74
N TYR A 118 5.16 6.68 10.40
CA TYR A 118 6.15 7.59 9.85
C TYR A 118 7.12 8.14 10.91
N SER A 119 6.68 8.33 12.15
CA SER A 119 7.52 8.87 13.22
C SER A 119 8.42 7.83 13.88
N THR A 120 7.92 6.61 14.06
CA THR A 120 8.60 5.56 14.84
C THR A 120 9.01 4.33 14.03
N GLY A 121 8.55 4.24 12.78
CA GLY A 121 8.68 3.04 11.95
C GLY A 121 7.71 1.92 12.34
N LYS A 122 6.77 2.16 13.26
CA LYS A 122 5.77 1.19 13.69
C LYS A 122 4.42 1.86 13.82
N GLY A 123 3.44 1.42 13.04
CA GLY A 123 2.08 1.92 13.09
C GLY A 123 1.07 0.83 12.78
N ARG A 124 -0.18 1.05 13.17
CA ARG A 124 -1.28 0.14 12.88
C ARG A 124 -2.48 0.91 12.37
N PHE A 125 -2.96 0.55 11.22
CA PHE A 125 -4.17 1.11 10.61
C PHE A 125 -5.00 -0.01 9.97
N HIS A 126 -6.26 0.26 9.71
CA HIS A 126 -7.15 -0.68 9.06
C HIS A 126 -7.35 -0.29 7.60
N VAL A 127 -7.38 -1.27 6.72
CA VAL A 127 -7.74 -1.08 5.32
C VAL A 127 -9.06 -1.79 5.07
N ARG A 128 -10.07 -1.03 4.63
CA ARG A 128 -11.41 -1.54 4.39
C ARG A 128 -11.73 -1.56 2.90
N SER A 129 -12.41 -2.59 2.47
CA SER A 129 -12.95 -2.70 1.12
C SER A 129 -13.82 -1.49 0.79
N LYS A 130 -13.81 -1.09 -0.48
CA LYS A 130 -14.76 -0.11 -0.98
C LYS A 130 -15.98 -0.85 -1.52
N CYS A 131 -17.14 -0.49 -1.01
CA CYS A 131 -18.39 -1.15 -1.35
C CYS A 131 -19.54 -0.14 -1.44
N ASP A 132 -20.52 -0.48 -2.26
CA ASP A 132 -21.77 0.24 -2.42
C ASP A 132 -22.92 -0.63 -1.90
N VAL A 133 -23.89 0.00 -1.25
CA VAL A 133 -25.14 -0.63 -0.86
C VAL A 133 -26.19 -0.32 -1.92
N GLN A 134 -26.82 -1.35 -2.47
CA GLN A 134 -27.95 -1.25 -3.38
C GLN A 134 -29.19 -1.84 -2.70
N ASP A 135 -30.27 -1.08 -2.73
CA ASP A 135 -31.59 -1.50 -2.27
C ASP A 135 -32.59 -1.24 -3.39
N ASP A 136 -32.89 -2.26 -4.15
CA ASP A 136 -33.75 -2.19 -5.32
C ASP A 136 -34.86 -3.25 -5.26
N ASN A 137 -35.72 -3.27 -6.27
CA ASN A 137 -36.81 -4.25 -6.37
C ASN A 137 -36.32 -5.71 -6.40
N SER A 138 -35.03 -5.96 -6.65
CA SER A 138 -34.42 -7.29 -6.63
C SER A 138 -33.89 -7.69 -5.25
N GLY A 139 -33.94 -6.78 -4.27
CA GLY A 139 -33.49 -6.99 -2.89
C GLY A 139 -32.28 -6.13 -2.52
N LYS A 140 -31.86 -6.29 -1.28
CA LYS A 140 -30.72 -5.57 -0.70
C LYS A 140 -29.40 -6.29 -1.01
N LYS A 141 -28.43 -5.55 -1.54
CA LYS A 141 -27.12 -6.07 -1.92
C LYS A 141 -26.01 -5.13 -1.48
N ILE A 142 -24.87 -5.72 -1.12
CA ILE A 142 -23.60 -5.01 -0.94
C ILE A 142 -22.70 -5.43 -2.10
N ILE A 143 -22.19 -4.46 -2.84
CA ILE A 143 -21.30 -4.69 -3.99
C ILE A 143 -19.91 -4.20 -3.60
N VAL A 144 -18.96 -5.12 -3.53
CA VAL A 144 -17.56 -4.81 -3.24
C VAL A 144 -16.81 -4.60 -4.55
N HIS A 145 -16.20 -3.41 -4.70
CA HIS A 145 -15.44 -3.00 -5.89
C HIS A 145 -13.94 -3.04 -5.69
N GLU A 146 -13.48 -2.81 -4.46
CA GLU A 146 -12.07 -2.81 -4.12
C GLU A 146 -11.85 -3.61 -2.82
N ILE A 147 -10.79 -4.39 -2.79
CA ILE A 147 -10.40 -5.19 -1.62
C ILE A 147 -9.05 -4.71 -1.08
N PRO A 148 -8.76 -4.91 0.21
CA PRO A 148 -7.48 -4.52 0.80
C PRO A 148 -6.29 -5.14 0.07
N TYR A 149 -5.21 -4.37 0.00
CA TYR A 149 -3.97 -4.80 -0.64
C TYR A 149 -3.44 -6.10 0.00
N GLN A 150 -2.91 -7.00 -0.85
CA GLN A 150 -2.42 -8.34 -0.47
C GLN A 150 -3.49 -9.31 0.06
N VAL A 151 -4.77 -8.93 0.12
CA VAL A 151 -5.84 -9.85 0.45
C VAL A 151 -6.25 -10.62 -0.81
N LYS A 152 -6.23 -11.94 -0.73
CA LYS A 152 -6.74 -12.80 -1.81
C LYS A 152 -8.26 -12.82 -1.76
N LYS A 153 -8.89 -12.49 -2.88
CA LYS A 153 -10.35 -12.45 -2.99
C LYS A 153 -11.00 -13.78 -2.60
N SER A 154 -10.45 -14.90 -3.06
CA SER A 154 -10.94 -16.26 -2.71
C SER A 154 -10.94 -16.50 -1.21
N ASP A 155 -9.84 -16.15 -0.54
CA ASP A 155 -9.70 -16.41 0.89
C ASP A 155 -10.66 -15.52 1.71
N MET A 156 -10.85 -14.27 1.26
CA MET A 156 -11.84 -13.36 1.84
C MET A 156 -13.26 -13.92 1.73
N LEU A 157 -13.65 -14.43 0.56
CA LEU A 157 -14.99 -14.99 0.34
C LEU A 157 -15.22 -16.25 1.20
N VAL A 158 -14.23 -17.14 1.27
CA VAL A 158 -14.28 -18.33 2.13
C VAL A 158 -14.43 -17.92 3.59
N HIS A 159 -13.64 -16.94 4.03
CA HIS A 159 -13.71 -16.47 5.41
C HIS A 159 -15.07 -15.87 5.77
N ILE A 160 -15.65 -15.05 4.88
CA ILE A 160 -17.01 -14.49 5.09
C ILE A 160 -18.03 -15.63 5.16
N ALA A 161 -17.96 -16.60 4.26
CA ALA A 161 -18.87 -17.75 4.26
C ALA A 161 -18.77 -18.58 5.56
N GLU A 162 -17.55 -18.76 6.09
CA GLU A 162 -17.36 -19.41 7.39
C GLU A 162 -17.98 -18.62 8.55
N LEU A 163 -17.84 -17.29 8.58
CA LEU A 163 -18.43 -16.44 9.60
C LEU A 163 -19.97 -16.51 9.56
N VAL A 164 -20.53 -16.56 8.36
CA VAL A 164 -21.98 -16.76 8.17
C VAL A 164 -22.42 -18.14 8.67
N SER A 165 -21.67 -19.19 8.32
CA SER A 165 -21.96 -20.56 8.76
C SER A 165 -21.88 -20.74 10.27
N LYS A 166 -20.97 -20.01 10.93
CA LYS A 166 -20.79 -19.98 12.39
C LYS A 166 -21.75 -19.01 13.10
N GLU A 167 -22.67 -18.38 12.35
CA GLU A 167 -23.63 -17.39 12.85
C GLU A 167 -22.98 -16.17 13.53
N VAL A 168 -21.69 -15.92 13.29
CA VAL A 168 -20.98 -14.72 13.78
C VAL A 168 -21.45 -13.49 13.01
N VAL A 169 -21.61 -13.62 11.70
CA VAL A 169 -22.22 -12.61 10.84
C VAL A 169 -23.59 -13.11 10.41
N THR A 170 -24.62 -12.38 10.79
CA THR A 170 -26.00 -12.65 10.41
C THR A 170 -26.47 -11.69 9.34
N GLY A 171 -27.51 -12.03 8.61
CA GLY A 171 -28.10 -11.13 7.62
C GLY A 171 -27.63 -11.34 6.18
N ILE A 172 -26.59 -12.12 5.94
CA ILE A 172 -26.18 -12.51 4.59
C ILE A 172 -27.03 -13.69 4.11
N ARG A 173 -27.52 -13.61 2.87
CA ARG A 173 -28.27 -14.66 2.20
C ARG A 173 -27.39 -15.48 1.27
N ASP A 174 -26.58 -14.80 0.45
CA ASP A 174 -25.74 -15.40 -0.58
C ASP A 174 -24.53 -14.52 -0.89
N ILE A 175 -23.44 -15.11 -1.39
CA ILE A 175 -22.22 -14.42 -1.78
C ILE A 175 -21.81 -14.93 -3.16
N ARG A 176 -21.63 -14.01 -4.12
CA ARG A 176 -21.20 -14.35 -5.47
C ARG A 176 -20.01 -13.50 -5.91
N ASP A 177 -19.12 -14.16 -6.63
CA ASP A 177 -18.01 -13.48 -7.32
C ASP A 177 -18.40 -13.25 -8.78
N GLU A 178 -18.69 -12.01 -9.10
CA GLU A 178 -19.02 -11.55 -10.47
C GLU A 178 -17.85 -10.77 -11.09
N SER A 179 -16.64 -10.90 -10.57
CA SER A 179 -15.47 -10.19 -11.07
C SER A 179 -15.13 -10.61 -12.50
N SER A 180 -14.68 -9.64 -13.29
CA SER A 180 -14.35 -9.81 -14.70
C SER A 180 -13.04 -9.12 -15.05
N LYS A 181 -12.75 -8.97 -16.35
CA LYS A 181 -11.62 -8.16 -16.83
C LYS A 181 -11.77 -6.65 -16.51
N GLU A 182 -12.98 -6.20 -16.22
CA GLU A 182 -13.29 -4.81 -15.87
C GLU A 182 -12.94 -4.48 -14.41
N GLY A 183 -12.77 -5.51 -13.56
CA GLY A 183 -12.40 -5.31 -12.17
C GLY A 183 -13.05 -6.29 -11.20
N ILE A 184 -12.86 -6.00 -9.93
CA ILE A 184 -13.45 -6.75 -8.82
C ILE A 184 -14.92 -6.38 -8.70
N ARG A 185 -15.77 -7.40 -8.62
CA ARG A 185 -17.19 -7.27 -8.32
C ARG A 185 -17.63 -8.46 -7.49
N VAL A 186 -17.67 -8.29 -6.18
CA VAL A 186 -18.25 -9.28 -5.27
C VAL A 186 -19.62 -8.79 -4.83
N VAL A 187 -20.64 -9.62 -5.02
CA VAL A 187 -22.03 -9.32 -4.66
C VAL A 187 -22.40 -10.13 -3.44
N ILE A 188 -22.76 -9.44 -2.36
CA ILE A 188 -23.26 -10.03 -1.13
C ILE A 188 -24.76 -9.73 -1.03
N GLU A 189 -25.59 -10.75 -1.12
CA GLU A 189 -27.04 -10.59 -0.98
C GLU A 189 -27.42 -10.58 0.50
N VAL A 190 -28.14 -9.57 0.92
CA VAL A 190 -28.60 -9.37 2.29
C VAL A 190 -30.04 -9.89 2.44
N LYS A 191 -30.34 -10.52 3.58
CA LYS A 191 -31.70 -10.95 3.90
C LYS A 191 -32.64 -9.73 3.97
N SER A 192 -33.89 -9.88 3.54
CA SER A 192 -34.86 -8.78 3.46
C SER A 192 -35.13 -8.09 4.81
N ASN A 193 -35.02 -8.84 5.92
CA ASN A 193 -35.22 -8.35 7.28
C ASN A 193 -33.96 -7.79 7.94
N SER A 194 -32.83 -7.71 7.22
CA SER A 194 -31.56 -7.22 7.72
C SER A 194 -31.22 -5.84 7.12
N ASP A 195 -30.45 -5.07 7.88
CA ASP A 195 -29.89 -3.80 7.41
C ASP A 195 -28.52 -4.06 6.77
N PRO A 196 -28.32 -3.69 5.48
CA PRO A 196 -27.02 -3.85 4.83
C PRO A 196 -25.87 -3.12 5.54
N HIS A 197 -26.17 -1.96 6.15
CA HIS A 197 -25.14 -1.20 6.88
C HIS A 197 -24.72 -1.87 8.20
N ALA A 198 -25.57 -2.71 8.76
CA ALA A 198 -25.21 -3.49 9.94
C ALA A 198 -24.41 -4.76 9.58
N VAL A 199 -24.43 -5.17 8.30
CA VAL A 199 -23.66 -6.31 7.78
C VAL A 199 -22.22 -5.89 7.39
N LEU A 200 -22.02 -4.62 7.03
CA LEU A 200 -20.73 -4.02 6.70
C LEU A 200 -19.87 -3.78 7.94
#